data_7ccca9482cdbafb495cdccce966ba0de
#
_entry.id   7ccca9482cdbafb495cdccce966ba0de
#
_cell.length_a   1.000
_cell.length_b   1.000
_cell.length_c   1.000
_cell.angle_alpha   90.00
_cell.angle_beta   90.00
_cell.angle_gamma   90.00
#
_symmetry.space_group_name_H-M   'P 1'
#
loop_
_entity.id
_entity.type
_entity.pdbx_description
1 polymer ?
#
loop_
_entity_poly.entity_id
_entity_poly.type
_entity_poly.pdbx_seq_one_letter_code
_entity_poly.pdbx_strand_id
1 'polypeptide(L)'
;MTLSRTLPLYALMAASLVLTGCGAGERLSNLNPFQGEETDDPNAPPAAERRSVLELGDTLRVDEAGVVSLPRAYVNTAWPQADGYPTHAMQHTQASGDLNIVWRSRIGDGSSRNARINARPVVSDGVTYVIDAGGRISALNLSDGEEIWRTRLDDPSLHEAEGDGFLPFFRGGDQVLTFGGGLSFDSGRIYAHSGGGFFVALDAATGDEIWRAHSLTPFHSSPTVADGRVFVSTDDNELLALDANTGDVLWTHRSIAETARILTSPSPAVLGEVVIAPYSSGELVALRAQNGTVLWSDSLTRAGGLTPLSTINDIAASPVILGDAVYAMSHSGSMAAFDIRSGERIWEQPAGGLNAPTIAGDFLFLTTVNAELVAIERNTGAVRWLTQ
;
A
#
# COMPACT_ATOMS: atom_id res chain seq x y z
N MET A 1 3.44 -43.02 58.64
CA MET A 1 2.22 -43.73 58.18
C MET A 1 1.27 -42.74 57.56
N THR A 2 1.36 -42.59 56.25
CA THR A 2 0.28 -42.01 55.40
C THR A 2 0.60 -42.38 53.99
N LEU A 3 -0.19 -43.33 53.44
CA LEU A 3 -0.12 -43.78 52.10
C LEU A 3 -0.68 -42.71 51.15
N SER A 4 0.10 -42.30 50.16
CA SER A 4 -0.35 -41.52 49.04
C SER A 4 -1.16 -42.38 48.07
N ARG A 5 -2.36 -41.93 47.79
CA ARG A 5 -3.19 -42.43 46.68
C ARG A 5 -2.91 -41.62 45.43
N THR A 6 -2.05 -42.09 44.56
CA THR A 6 -1.90 -41.61 43.20
C THR A 6 -2.03 -42.77 42.23
N LEU A 7 -3.20 -42.98 41.73
CA LEU A 7 -3.59 -43.67 40.49
C LEU A 7 -5.13 -43.54 40.41
N PRO A 8 -5.72 -42.98 39.37
CA PRO A 8 -5.63 -43.45 38.02
C PRO A 8 -5.73 -42.27 36.99
N LEU A 9 -4.62 -41.78 36.54
CA LEU A 9 -4.64 -40.81 35.40
C LEU A 9 -4.03 -41.44 34.11
N TYR A 10 -3.46 -42.62 34.22
CA TYR A 10 -2.83 -43.28 33.06
C TYR A 10 -3.76 -44.25 32.30
N ALA A 11 -4.94 -44.52 32.81
CA ALA A 11 -5.90 -45.41 32.17
C ALA A 11 -6.78 -44.72 31.09
N LEU A 12 -6.82 -43.38 31.07
CA LEU A 12 -7.61 -42.65 30.07
C LEU A 12 -6.81 -42.22 28.82
N MET A 13 -5.49 -42.35 28.87
CA MET A 13 -4.62 -42.00 27.73
C MET A 13 -4.25 -43.18 26.82
N ALA A 14 -4.61 -44.41 27.21
CA ALA A 14 -4.37 -45.62 26.40
C ALA A 14 -5.55 -46.02 25.50
N ALA A 15 -6.70 -45.35 25.61
CA ALA A 15 -7.89 -45.69 24.81
C ALA A 15 -8.02 -44.86 23.52
N SER A 16 -7.14 -43.87 23.28
CA SER A 16 -7.19 -42.97 22.10
C SER A 16 -6.21 -43.35 20.97
N LEU A 17 -5.53 -44.46 21.03
CA LEU A 17 -4.49 -44.85 20.05
C LEU A 17 -4.80 -46.13 19.22
N VAL A 18 -6.05 -46.61 19.17
CA VAL A 18 -6.41 -47.80 18.39
C VAL A 18 -7.54 -47.52 17.37
N LEU A 19 -7.64 -46.33 16.85
CA LEU A 19 -8.58 -45.97 15.75
C LEU A 19 -7.87 -45.45 14.49
N THR A 20 -6.67 -45.96 14.19
CA THR A 20 -6.08 -45.87 12.86
C THR A 20 -6.13 -47.18 12.14
N GLY A 21 -7.35 -47.67 11.90
CA GLY A 21 -7.61 -48.79 10.99
C GLY A 21 -8.10 -48.25 9.66
N CYS A 22 -7.40 -48.58 8.58
CA CYS A 22 -7.82 -48.38 7.20
C CYS A 22 -9.25 -48.87 6.99
N GLY A 23 -10.19 -47.98 6.79
CA GLY A 23 -11.63 -48.34 6.55
C GLY A 23 -12.62 -47.30 7.06
N ALA A 24 -12.23 -46.35 7.90
CA ALA A 24 -13.14 -45.31 8.39
C ALA A 24 -13.31 -44.15 7.42
N GLY A 25 -12.41 -43.97 6.44
CA GLY A 25 -12.47 -42.88 5.45
C GLY A 25 -13.65 -42.98 4.49
N GLU A 26 -13.98 -44.22 4.05
CA GLU A 26 -15.10 -44.44 3.12
C GLU A 26 -16.48 -44.27 3.77
N ARG A 27 -16.59 -44.48 5.10
CA ARG A 27 -17.87 -44.31 5.80
C ARG A 27 -18.14 -42.85 6.21
N LEU A 28 -17.10 -42.02 6.31
CA LEU A 28 -17.25 -40.58 6.62
C LEU A 28 -17.48 -39.73 5.35
N SER A 29 -17.09 -40.22 4.18
CA SER A 29 -17.39 -39.54 2.92
C SER A 29 -18.90 -39.51 2.63
N ASN A 30 -19.64 -40.51 3.06
CA ASN A 30 -21.11 -40.60 2.89
C ASN A 30 -21.89 -39.72 3.90
N LEU A 31 -21.21 -39.05 4.83
CA LEU A 31 -21.83 -38.13 5.79
C LEU A 31 -21.59 -36.63 5.42
N ASN A 32 -21.06 -36.39 4.24
CA ASN A 32 -20.92 -35.03 3.76
C ASN A 32 -22.31 -34.52 3.29
N PRO A 33 -22.99 -33.61 4.02
CA PRO A 33 -24.32 -33.13 3.66
C PRO A 33 -24.30 -32.28 2.37
N PHE A 34 -23.10 -32.03 1.79
CA PHE A 34 -22.89 -31.30 0.54
C PHE A 34 -22.51 -32.19 -0.65
N GLN A 35 -22.48 -33.54 -0.48
CA GLN A 35 -22.56 -34.45 -1.62
C GLN A 35 -24.03 -34.47 -2.08
N GLY A 36 -24.38 -33.49 -2.91
CA GLY A 36 -25.62 -33.57 -3.67
C GLY A 36 -25.59 -34.84 -4.50
N GLU A 37 -26.63 -35.68 -4.39
CA GLU A 37 -26.92 -36.67 -5.42
C GLU A 37 -26.85 -35.93 -6.76
N GLU A 38 -26.11 -36.46 -7.72
CA GLU A 38 -26.21 -36.04 -9.10
C GLU A 38 -27.67 -36.29 -9.53
N THR A 39 -28.51 -35.32 -9.28
CA THR A 39 -29.85 -35.32 -9.87
C THR A 39 -29.61 -35.12 -11.35
N ASP A 40 -29.90 -36.17 -12.14
CA ASP A 40 -30.05 -36.11 -13.58
C ASP A 40 -31.19 -35.13 -13.90
N ASP A 41 -30.93 -33.84 -13.80
CA ASP A 41 -31.83 -32.83 -14.32
C ASP A 41 -31.67 -32.86 -15.85
N PRO A 42 -32.70 -33.30 -16.57
CA PRO A 42 -32.65 -33.41 -18.03
C PRO A 42 -32.47 -32.09 -18.72
N ASN A 43 -32.62 -30.94 -18.00
CA ASN A 43 -32.42 -29.60 -18.49
C ASN A 43 -31.06 -28.99 -18.04
N ALA A 44 -30.28 -29.74 -17.25
CA ALA A 44 -28.97 -29.25 -16.85
C ALA A 44 -28.01 -29.26 -18.07
N PRO A 45 -27.23 -28.18 -18.29
CA PRO A 45 -26.23 -28.17 -19.36
C PRO A 45 -25.20 -29.29 -19.14
N PRO A 46 -24.65 -29.86 -20.23
CA PRO A 46 -23.59 -30.89 -20.17
C PRO A 46 -22.48 -30.50 -19.19
N ALA A 47 -21.89 -31.46 -18.51
CA ALA A 47 -20.84 -31.19 -17.50
C ALA A 47 -19.67 -30.36 -18.04
N ALA A 48 -19.36 -30.47 -19.33
CA ALA A 48 -18.36 -29.68 -20.04
C ALA A 48 -18.77 -28.19 -20.21
N GLU A 49 -20.05 -27.86 -20.08
CA GLU A 49 -20.58 -26.49 -20.21
C GLU A 49 -20.92 -25.88 -18.84
N ARG A 50 -20.86 -26.69 -17.77
CA ARG A 50 -21.08 -26.18 -16.40
C ARG A 50 -19.88 -25.37 -15.97
N ARG A 51 -20.00 -24.06 -15.96
CA ARG A 51 -18.99 -23.18 -15.38
C ARG A 51 -19.31 -22.97 -13.90
N SER A 52 -18.28 -23.02 -13.06
CA SER A 52 -18.41 -22.61 -11.67
C SER A 52 -18.93 -21.19 -11.59
N VAL A 53 -19.93 -20.94 -10.74
CA VAL A 53 -20.40 -19.57 -10.48
C VAL A 53 -19.25 -18.72 -9.90
N LEU A 54 -18.26 -19.35 -9.28
CA LEU A 54 -17.04 -18.72 -8.78
C LEU A 54 -16.06 -18.34 -9.90
N GLU A 55 -16.17 -18.96 -11.09
CA GLU A 55 -15.34 -18.64 -12.27
C GLU A 55 -15.98 -17.58 -13.17
N LEU A 56 -17.21 -17.12 -12.86
CA LEU A 56 -17.93 -16.08 -13.60
C LEU A 56 -17.45 -14.66 -13.28
N GLY A 57 -16.39 -14.49 -12.43
CA GLY A 57 -15.73 -13.22 -12.30
C GLY A 57 -15.07 -12.82 -13.61
N ASP A 58 -15.22 -11.55 -14.01
CA ASP A 58 -14.42 -11.00 -15.11
C ASP A 58 -12.93 -11.19 -14.75
N THR A 59 -12.23 -11.97 -15.54
CA THR A 59 -10.79 -12.20 -15.39
C THR A 59 -10.07 -11.45 -16.49
N LEU A 60 -8.87 -10.98 -16.17
CA LEU A 60 -7.99 -10.44 -17.18
C LEU A 60 -7.77 -11.47 -18.30
N ARG A 61 -7.87 -11.03 -19.52
CA ARG A 61 -7.62 -11.85 -20.71
C ARG A 61 -6.70 -11.11 -21.63
N VAL A 62 -5.85 -11.84 -22.32
CA VAL A 62 -5.05 -11.29 -23.41
C VAL A 62 -6.01 -10.98 -24.57
N ASP A 63 -6.18 -9.70 -24.89
CA ASP A 63 -7.07 -9.27 -25.95
C ASP A 63 -6.44 -9.48 -27.33
N GLU A 64 -5.18 -9.07 -27.44
CA GLU A 64 -4.40 -9.21 -28.65
C GLU A 64 -2.94 -9.39 -28.27
N ALA A 65 -2.44 -10.61 -28.42
CA ALA A 65 -1.03 -10.91 -28.19
C ALA A 65 -0.15 -10.06 -29.13
N GLY A 66 0.72 -9.25 -28.56
CA GLY A 66 1.52 -8.31 -29.33
C GLY A 66 2.92 -8.13 -28.75
N VAL A 67 3.79 -7.56 -29.55
CA VAL A 67 5.14 -7.22 -29.14
C VAL A 67 5.09 -5.96 -28.28
N VAL A 68 5.56 -6.07 -27.04
CA VAL A 68 5.77 -4.91 -26.16
C VAL A 68 7.11 -4.28 -26.50
N SER A 69 7.07 -3.10 -27.09
CA SER A 69 8.28 -2.32 -27.44
C SER A 69 8.48 -1.25 -26.37
N LEU A 70 9.64 -1.28 -25.71
CA LEU A 70 10.00 -0.29 -24.68
C LEU A 70 10.86 0.83 -25.28
N PRO A 71 10.69 2.06 -24.81
CA PRO A 71 11.61 3.14 -25.13
C PRO A 71 13.01 2.82 -24.60
N ARG A 72 14.03 3.54 -25.08
CA ARG A 72 15.38 3.39 -24.53
C ARG A 72 15.37 3.69 -23.03
N ALA A 73 15.97 2.79 -22.25
CA ALA A 73 16.13 3.02 -20.81
C ALA A 73 17.04 4.23 -20.55
N TYR A 74 16.74 4.97 -19.48
CA TYR A 74 17.57 6.07 -19.03
C TYR A 74 18.12 5.80 -17.62
N VAL A 75 19.28 6.40 -17.32
CA VAL A 75 19.88 6.33 -15.99
C VAL A 75 19.11 7.27 -15.08
N ASN A 76 18.46 6.72 -14.07
CA ASN A 76 17.80 7.50 -13.02
C ASN A 76 18.78 7.76 -11.88
N THR A 77 18.98 9.04 -11.53
CA THR A 77 19.91 9.46 -10.47
C THR A 77 19.23 9.89 -9.19
N ALA A 78 17.90 10.01 -9.19
CA ALA A 78 17.13 10.46 -8.04
C ALA A 78 15.80 9.68 -7.90
N TRP A 79 15.37 9.49 -6.67
CA TRP A 79 14.08 8.93 -6.29
C TRP A 79 13.53 9.74 -5.12
N PRO A 80 13.16 11.02 -5.35
CA PRO A 80 12.93 11.98 -4.28
C PRO A 80 11.65 11.72 -3.48
N GLN A 81 10.71 10.92 -3.99
CA GLN A 81 9.43 10.62 -3.32
C GLN A 81 9.11 9.13 -3.39
N ALA A 82 8.12 8.66 -2.65
CA ALA A 82 7.84 7.23 -2.46
C ALA A 82 7.70 6.43 -3.76
N ASP A 83 7.07 6.99 -4.79
CA ASP A 83 6.90 6.39 -6.11
C ASP A 83 7.72 7.13 -7.20
N GLY A 84 8.80 7.81 -6.79
CA GLY A 84 9.75 8.50 -7.65
C GLY A 84 9.54 10.01 -7.71
N TYR A 85 8.61 10.47 -8.49
CA TYR A 85 8.26 11.90 -8.65
C TYR A 85 6.80 12.15 -8.26
N PRO A 86 6.34 13.40 -8.14
CA PRO A 86 4.95 13.69 -7.75
C PRO A 86 3.89 13.05 -8.63
N THR A 87 4.19 12.76 -9.88
CA THR A 87 3.29 12.08 -10.83
C THR A 87 3.30 10.56 -10.72
N HIS A 88 4.27 9.99 -10.00
CA HIS A 88 4.57 8.56 -9.90
C HIS A 88 4.95 7.87 -11.23
N ALA A 89 5.14 8.64 -12.30
CA ALA A 89 5.47 8.12 -13.63
C ALA A 89 6.99 8.09 -13.84
N MET A 90 7.64 6.99 -13.47
CA MET A 90 9.09 6.83 -13.56
C MET A 90 9.61 6.44 -14.95
N GLN A 91 8.74 6.01 -15.86
CA GLN A 91 9.13 5.54 -17.20
C GLN A 91 10.13 4.36 -17.15
N HIS A 92 10.84 4.12 -18.26
CA HIS A 92 11.79 3.01 -18.39
C HIS A 92 13.15 3.39 -17.78
N THR A 93 13.32 3.14 -16.49
CA THR A 93 14.61 3.32 -15.79
C THR A 93 15.57 2.18 -16.13
N GLN A 94 16.86 2.50 -16.28
CA GLN A 94 17.89 1.51 -16.53
C GLN A 94 18.22 0.74 -15.26
N ALA A 95 18.09 -0.60 -15.33
CA ALA A 95 18.70 -1.51 -14.38
C ALA A 95 19.89 -2.18 -15.08
N SER A 96 21.10 -1.90 -14.65
CA SER A 96 22.31 -2.41 -15.32
C SER A 96 22.94 -3.58 -14.56
N GLY A 97 23.28 -4.62 -15.31
CA GLY A 97 24.17 -5.68 -14.88
C GLY A 97 23.62 -6.61 -13.81
N ASP A 98 24.53 -7.32 -13.16
CA ASP A 98 24.21 -8.20 -12.04
C ASP A 98 23.83 -7.37 -10.81
N LEU A 99 22.68 -7.70 -10.22
CA LEU A 99 22.22 -7.05 -8.98
C LEU A 99 23.05 -7.55 -7.79
N ASN A 100 24.21 -6.95 -7.57
CA ASN A 100 25.10 -7.24 -6.46
C ASN A 100 24.85 -6.28 -5.30
N ILE A 101 25.00 -6.77 -4.07
CA ILE A 101 24.98 -5.92 -2.89
C ILE A 101 26.27 -5.11 -2.84
N VAL A 102 26.16 -3.80 -3.01
CA VAL A 102 27.31 -2.88 -2.96
C VAL A 102 27.72 -2.57 -1.52
N TRP A 103 26.74 -2.28 -0.67
CA TRP A 103 26.94 -2.01 0.74
C TRP A 103 25.74 -2.43 1.61
N ARG A 104 25.92 -2.44 2.91
CA ARG A 104 24.86 -2.63 3.90
C ARG A 104 25.08 -1.66 5.06
N SER A 105 24.04 -0.98 5.48
CA SER A 105 24.08 -0.09 6.63
C SER A 105 22.97 -0.44 7.62
N ARG A 106 23.22 -0.15 8.89
CA ARG A 106 22.25 -0.39 9.96
C ARG A 106 21.49 0.90 10.23
N ILE A 107 20.20 0.96 9.88
CA ILE A 107 19.37 2.18 9.99
C ILE A 107 18.63 2.29 11.33
N GLY A 108 18.56 1.25 12.14
CA GLY A 108 17.89 1.27 13.45
C GLY A 108 16.93 0.09 13.65
N ASP A 109 15.72 0.36 14.13
CA ASP A 109 14.75 -0.65 14.51
C ASP A 109 13.99 -1.18 13.30
N GLY A 110 13.94 -2.51 13.16
CA GLY A 110 13.21 -3.18 12.11
C GLY A 110 11.70 -3.25 12.39
N SER A 111 10.93 -3.64 11.39
CA SER A 111 9.50 -3.88 11.54
C SER A 111 9.19 -4.93 12.60
N SER A 112 8.20 -4.68 13.43
CA SER A 112 7.69 -5.56 14.47
C SER A 112 6.16 -5.76 14.33
N ARG A 113 5.56 -6.52 15.26
CA ARG A 113 4.09 -6.65 15.30
C ARG A 113 3.40 -5.31 15.53
N ASN A 114 4.01 -4.43 16.32
CA ASN A 114 3.42 -3.18 16.80
C ASN A 114 3.93 -1.93 16.06
N ALA A 115 4.98 -2.07 15.27
CA ALA A 115 5.54 -0.97 14.48
C ALA A 115 6.03 -1.52 13.14
N ARG A 116 5.48 -1.02 12.03
CA ARG A 116 5.86 -1.45 10.68
C ARG A 116 6.42 -0.28 9.90
N ILE A 117 7.50 -0.55 9.21
CA ILE A 117 8.08 0.39 8.25
C ILE A 117 7.29 0.24 6.95
N ASN A 118 6.53 1.25 6.58
CA ASN A 118 5.86 1.36 5.28
C ASN A 118 6.56 2.40 4.39
N ALA A 119 7.36 3.28 4.99
CA ALA A 119 8.11 4.29 4.26
C ALA A 119 9.12 3.66 3.31
N ARG A 120 9.11 4.10 2.07
CA ARG A 120 10.12 3.74 1.07
C ARG A 120 11.33 4.67 1.21
N PRO A 121 12.56 4.18 0.99
CA PRO A 121 13.73 5.06 0.92
C PRO A 121 13.56 6.11 -0.18
N VAL A 122 14.04 7.32 0.07
CA VAL A 122 14.13 8.36 -0.97
C VAL A 122 15.59 8.71 -1.24
N VAL A 123 15.87 9.06 -2.48
CA VAL A 123 17.24 9.33 -2.94
C VAL A 123 17.27 10.66 -3.68
N SER A 124 18.15 11.56 -3.27
CA SER A 124 18.45 12.81 -3.96
C SER A 124 19.89 13.21 -3.73
N ASP A 125 20.52 13.81 -4.72
CA ASP A 125 21.85 14.41 -4.66
C ASP A 125 22.93 13.48 -4.08
N GLY A 126 22.84 12.18 -4.38
CA GLY A 126 23.80 11.18 -3.87
C GLY A 126 23.60 10.79 -2.40
N VAL A 127 22.49 11.16 -1.79
CA VAL A 127 22.11 10.82 -0.41
C VAL A 127 20.85 9.97 -0.41
N THR A 128 20.84 8.93 0.41
CA THR A 128 19.65 8.09 0.68
C THR A 128 19.10 8.44 2.05
N TYR A 129 17.82 8.75 2.11
CA TYR A 129 17.11 9.02 3.36
C TYR A 129 16.17 7.88 3.67
N VAL A 130 16.20 7.41 4.91
CA VAL A 130 15.40 6.28 5.40
C VAL A 130 14.83 6.60 6.77
N ILE A 131 13.67 6.03 7.08
CA ILE A 131 13.07 6.08 8.43
C ILE A 131 12.91 4.67 8.96
N ASP A 132 13.23 4.44 10.23
CA ASP A 132 13.05 3.16 10.90
C ASP A 132 11.68 3.05 11.59
N ALA A 133 11.37 1.85 12.14
CA ALA A 133 10.10 1.60 12.82
C ALA A 133 9.94 2.40 14.13
N GLY A 134 11.01 2.95 14.68
CA GLY A 134 11.01 3.80 15.87
C GLY A 134 10.95 5.31 15.55
N GLY A 135 10.72 5.69 14.28
CA GLY A 135 10.67 7.11 13.86
C GLY A 135 12.03 7.78 13.77
N ARG A 136 13.10 7.01 13.60
CA ARG A 136 14.46 7.54 13.43
C ARG A 136 14.75 7.71 11.95
N ILE A 137 15.14 8.91 11.53
CA ILE A 137 15.54 9.24 10.16
C ILE A 137 17.06 9.24 10.09
N SER A 138 17.59 8.60 9.04
CA SER A 138 19.03 8.60 8.74
C SER A 138 19.26 9.05 7.30
N ALA A 139 20.26 9.89 7.10
CA ALA A 139 20.81 10.23 5.80
C ALA A 139 22.11 9.44 5.61
N LEU A 140 22.19 8.70 4.52
CA LEU A 140 23.31 7.84 4.18
C LEU A 140 23.88 8.23 2.82
N ASN A 141 25.18 8.19 2.68
CA ASN A 141 25.84 8.35 1.40
C ASN A 141 25.42 7.19 0.45
N LEU A 142 24.91 7.51 -0.71
CA LEU A 142 24.43 6.51 -1.67
C LEU A 142 25.53 5.58 -2.19
N SER A 143 26.80 6.03 -2.23
CA SER A 143 27.90 5.26 -2.81
C SER A 143 28.43 4.15 -1.90
N ASP A 144 28.40 4.34 -0.59
CA ASP A 144 29.05 3.44 0.39
C ASP A 144 28.18 3.12 1.63
N GLY A 145 27.05 3.81 1.81
CA GLY A 145 26.15 3.62 2.94
C GLY A 145 26.64 4.23 4.25
N GLU A 146 27.68 5.11 4.18
CA GLU A 146 28.18 5.80 5.36
C GLU A 146 27.14 6.82 5.87
N GLU A 147 26.94 6.89 7.19
CA GLU A 147 25.95 7.79 7.80
C GLU A 147 26.47 9.23 7.78
N ILE A 148 25.65 10.12 7.21
CA ILE A 148 25.91 11.57 7.19
C ILE A 148 25.34 12.22 8.45
N TRP A 149 24.06 11.96 8.73
CA TRP A 149 23.40 12.40 9.95
C TRP A 149 22.26 11.45 10.32
N ARG A 150 21.83 11.57 11.58
CA ARG A 150 20.69 10.82 12.12
C ARG A 150 19.93 11.71 13.10
N THR A 151 18.58 11.72 12.96
CA THR A 151 17.69 12.39 13.89
C THR A 151 16.54 11.46 14.28
N ARG A 152 15.79 11.82 15.31
CA ARG A 152 14.63 11.08 15.74
C ARG A 152 13.42 11.98 15.82
N LEU A 153 12.30 11.50 15.27
CA LEU A 153 11.01 12.18 15.35
C LEU A 153 10.38 11.86 16.72
N ASP A 154 10.93 12.43 17.80
CA ASP A 154 10.34 12.30 19.11
C ASP A 154 9.15 13.26 19.22
N ASP A 155 8.02 12.76 19.72
CA ASP A 155 6.92 13.62 20.14
C ASP A 155 7.16 14.02 21.60
N PRO A 156 7.48 15.28 21.89
CA PRO A 156 7.69 15.75 23.26
C PRO A 156 6.46 15.51 24.16
N SER A 157 5.25 15.51 23.61
CA SER A 157 4.02 15.29 24.38
C SER A 157 3.86 13.86 24.86
N LEU A 158 4.49 12.89 24.21
CA LEU A 158 4.49 11.49 24.66
C LEU A 158 5.45 11.28 25.85
N HIS A 159 6.48 12.12 25.99
CA HIS A 159 7.41 12.08 27.12
C HIS A 159 6.84 12.74 28.38
N GLU A 160 5.98 13.74 28.23
CA GLU A 160 5.28 14.36 29.37
C GLU A 160 4.26 13.42 30.02
N ALA A 161 3.73 12.43 29.29
CA ALA A 161 2.86 11.38 29.82
C ALA A 161 3.60 10.35 30.70
N GLU A 162 4.93 10.27 30.67
CA GLU A 162 5.76 9.47 31.59
C GLU A 162 5.96 10.12 32.96
N GLY A 163 5.42 11.35 33.17
CA GLY A 163 5.44 12.09 34.43
C GLY A 163 4.57 11.43 35.48
N ASP A 164 5.20 10.77 36.45
CA ASP A 164 4.78 10.56 37.85
C ASP A 164 3.35 9.99 38.09
N GLY A 165 2.95 8.99 37.30
CA GLY A 165 1.73 8.21 37.55
C GLY A 165 1.87 7.32 38.79
N PHE A 166 1.22 7.69 39.87
CA PHE A 166 1.14 7.03 41.19
C PHE A 166 0.61 5.57 41.17
N LEU A 167 0.45 4.93 40.03
CA LEU A 167 -0.04 3.56 39.93
C LEU A 167 0.96 2.65 39.18
N PRO A 168 1.79 1.87 39.91
CA PRO A 168 2.79 0.98 39.29
C PRO A 168 2.20 -0.25 38.56
N PHE A 169 0.89 -0.44 38.55
CA PHE A 169 0.22 -1.57 37.90
C PHE A 169 -0.11 -1.37 36.43
N PHE A 170 -0.01 -0.16 35.88
CA PHE A 170 -0.20 0.16 34.47
C PHE A 170 1.09 0.41 33.70
N ARG A 171 2.21 -0.10 34.21
CA ARG A 171 3.49 -0.15 33.48
C ARG A 171 3.53 -1.26 32.42
N GLY A 172 2.45 -1.48 31.71
CA GLY A 172 2.53 -1.96 30.34
C GLY A 172 2.59 -0.70 29.51
N GLY A 173 3.78 -0.28 29.10
CA GLY A 173 3.89 0.81 28.13
C GLY A 173 3.00 0.46 26.95
N ASP A 174 1.89 1.15 26.77
CA ASP A 174 1.17 1.14 25.55
C ASP A 174 2.13 1.66 24.50
N GLN A 175 2.83 0.73 23.87
CA GLN A 175 3.59 1.04 22.67
C GLN A 175 2.57 1.57 21.69
N VAL A 176 2.58 2.87 21.45
CA VAL A 176 1.77 3.50 20.43
C VAL A 176 2.03 2.70 19.16
N LEU A 177 0.97 2.07 18.64
CA LEU A 177 1.05 1.29 17.41
C LEU A 177 1.36 2.28 16.29
N THR A 178 2.62 2.38 15.90
CA THR A 178 3.04 3.22 14.78
C THR A 178 2.98 2.39 13.51
N PHE A 179 1.83 2.42 12.85
CA PHE A 179 1.70 1.89 11.50
C PHE A 179 1.80 3.05 10.53
N GLY A 180 2.71 2.95 9.56
CA GLY A 180 2.89 3.96 8.56
C GLY A 180 4.31 4.50 8.55
N GLY A 181 4.42 5.77 8.31
CA GLY A 181 5.66 6.45 8.05
C GLY A 181 5.77 6.78 6.57
N GLY A 182 6.32 7.93 6.27
CA GLY A 182 6.55 8.38 4.92
C GLY A 182 7.67 9.39 4.88
N LEU A 183 8.38 9.40 3.75
CA LEU A 183 9.45 10.33 3.45
C LEU A 183 9.26 10.92 2.07
N SER A 184 9.61 12.19 1.91
CA SER A 184 9.82 12.84 0.62
C SER A 184 10.92 13.85 0.73
N PHE A 185 11.66 14.02 -0.36
CA PHE A 185 12.64 15.08 -0.53
C PHE A 185 12.11 16.10 -1.54
N ASP A 186 12.22 17.36 -1.22
CA ASP A 186 12.04 18.46 -2.16
C ASP A 186 12.85 19.68 -1.74
N SER A 187 13.53 20.31 -2.69
CA SER A 187 14.20 21.60 -2.53
C SER A 187 15.07 21.70 -1.27
N GLY A 188 15.89 20.66 -0.99
CA GLY A 188 16.81 20.61 0.15
C GLY A 188 16.13 20.34 1.50
N ARG A 189 14.90 19.84 1.51
CA ARG A 189 14.16 19.48 2.71
C ARG A 189 13.69 18.04 2.67
N ILE A 190 13.62 17.41 3.84
CA ILE A 190 12.97 16.12 4.05
C ILE A 190 11.64 16.37 4.77
N TYR A 191 10.56 15.92 4.16
CA TYR A 191 9.23 15.93 4.74
C TYR A 191 8.92 14.51 5.24
N ALA A 192 8.60 14.37 6.52
CA ALA A 192 8.53 13.06 7.15
C ALA A 192 7.47 12.96 8.25
N HIS A 193 6.93 11.74 8.41
CA HIS A 193 6.14 11.33 9.59
C HIS A 193 6.40 9.86 9.91
N SER A 194 6.19 9.47 11.16
CA SER A 194 6.42 8.10 11.64
C SER A 194 5.14 7.27 11.81
N GLY A 195 3.99 7.75 11.29
CA GLY A 195 2.68 7.15 11.57
C GLY A 195 2.06 7.60 12.90
N GLY A 196 2.73 8.48 13.65
CA GLY A 196 2.12 9.25 14.74
C GLY A 196 1.34 10.44 14.19
N GLY A 197 0.64 11.17 15.02
CA GLY A 197 -0.15 12.33 14.60
C GLY A 197 0.67 13.59 14.32
N PHE A 198 1.95 13.51 14.02
CA PHE A 198 2.79 14.66 13.70
C PHE A 198 3.57 14.48 12.40
N PHE A 199 3.87 15.62 11.79
CA PHE A 199 4.54 15.73 10.52
C PHE A 199 5.66 16.78 10.64
N VAL A 200 6.83 16.54 10.08
CA VAL A 200 7.98 17.44 10.19
C VAL A 200 8.59 17.75 8.83
N ALA A 201 9.18 18.95 8.72
CA ALA A 201 10.18 19.23 7.70
C ALA A 201 11.54 19.39 8.36
N LEU A 202 12.54 18.73 7.78
CA LEU A 202 13.92 18.76 8.21
C LEU A 202 14.80 19.38 7.12
N ASP A 203 15.86 20.03 7.49
CA ASP A 203 16.94 20.36 6.56
C ASP A 203 17.62 19.09 6.08
N ALA A 204 17.68 18.88 4.78
CA ALA A 204 18.20 17.63 4.21
C ALA A 204 19.71 17.45 4.41
N ALA A 205 20.47 18.53 4.58
CA ALA A 205 21.91 18.48 4.78
C ALA A 205 22.30 18.17 6.24
N THR A 206 21.51 18.65 7.21
CA THR A 206 21.86 18.59 8.64
C THR A 206 20.96 17.69 9.46
N GLY A 207 19.70 17.46 9.02
CA GLY A 207 18.68 16.76 9.80
C GLY A 207 18.00 17.62 10.87
N ASP A 208 18.29 18.93 10.89
CA ASP A 208 17.67 19.87 11.83
C ASP A 208 16.19 20.11 11.47
N GLU A 209 15.34 20.20 12.49
CA GLU A 209 13.92 20.47 12.30
C GLU A 209 13.69 21.93 11.88
N ILE A 210 12.97 22.12 10.77
CA ILE A 210 12.56 23.43 10.26
C ILE A 210 11.20 23.82 10.82
N TRP A 211 10.24 22.88 10.75
CA TRP A 211 8.92 23.06 11.32
C TRP A 211 8.26 21.70 11.66
N ARG A 212 7.24 21.76 12.53
CA ARG A 212 6.43 20.62 12.95
C ARG A 212 4.95 20.98 12.89
N ALA A 213 4.14 20.10 12.30
CA ALA A 213 2.68 20.17 12.29
C ALA A 213 2.07 18.97 13.02
N HIS A 214 0.86 19.15 13.58
CA HIS A 214 0.13 18.11 14.29
C HIS A 214 -1.20 17.81 13.61
N SER A 215 -1.61 16.53 13.66
CA SER A 215 -2.93 16.06 13.28
C SER A 215 -3.53 15.25 14.42
N LEU A 216 -4.86 15.28 14.53
CA LEU A 216 -5.58 14.46 15.51
C LEU A 216 -5.60 12.98 15.13
N THR A 217 -5.38 12.66 13.85
CA THR A 217 -5.31 11.31 13.32
C THR A 217 -3.92 11.01 12.74
N PRO A 218 -3.45 9.76 12.90
CA PRO A 218 -2.19 9.34 12.31
C PRO A 218 -2.15 9.54 10.80
N PHE A 219 -0.99 9.92 10.28
CA PHE A 219 -0.72 9.94 8.85
C PHE A 219 -0.38 8.53 8.36
N HIS A 220 -0.86 8.15 7.19
CA HIS A 220 -0.56 6.82 6.66
C HIS A 220 0.10 6.82 5.28
N SER A 221 -0.16 7.80 4.41
CA SER A 221 0.48 7.87 3.09
C SER A 221 1.87 8.48 3.18
N SER A 222 2.80 8.07 2.30
CA SER A 222 3.99 8.90 2.09
C SER A 222 3.57 10.27 1.54
N PRO A 223 4.22 11.36 1.98
CA PRO A 223 3.89 12.70 1.50
C PRO A 223 4.27 12.85 0.02
N THR A 224 3.47 13.59 -0.74
CA THR A 224 3.81 14.07 -2.08
C THR A 224 4.02 15.56 -2.03
N VAL A 225 5.17 16.02 -2.51
CA VAL A 225 5.54 17.44 -2.48
C VAL A 225 5.59 17.99 -3.90
N ALA A 226 4.87 19.06 -4.14
CA ALA A 226 4.87 19.76 -5.42
C ALA A 226 4.50 21.23 -5.24
N ASP A 227 5.13 22.10 -5.98
CA ASP A 227 4.83 23.55 -6.07
C ASP A 227 4.63 24.23 -4.71
N GLY A 228 5.53 23.93 -3.76
CA GLY A 228 5.51 24.51 -2.41
C GLY A 228 4.40 24.01 -1.50
N ARG A 229 3.77 22.88 -1.81
CA ARG A 229 2.75 22.21 -1.00
C ARG A 229 3.12 20.77 -0.72
N VAL A 230 2.71 20.32 0.45
CA VAL A 230 2.83 18.90 0.87
C VAL A 230 1.43 18.32 0.95
N PHE A 231 1.21 17.20 0.26
CA PHE A 231 -0.05 16.47 0.27
C PHE A 231 0.15 15.14 1.00
N VAL A 232 -0.66 14.88 2.01
CA VAL A 232 -0.56 13.67 2.84
C VAL A 232 -1.92 13.23 3.33
N SER A 233 -2.18 11.93 3.32
CA SER A 233 -3.45 11.35 3.80
C SER A 233 -3.31 10.80 5.21
N THR A 234 -4.41 10.93 5.98
CA THR A 234 -4.54 10.35 7.31
C THR A 234 -5.33 9.05 7.31
N ASP A 235 -5.31 8.38 8.44
CA ASP A 235 -6.06 7.16 8.68
C ASP A 235 -7.59 7.32 8.58
N ASP A 236 -8.11 8.54 8.72
CA ASP A 236 -9.55 8.85 8.61
C ASP A 236 -9.99 9.23 7.18
N ASN A 237 -9.24 8.83 6.16
CA ASN A 237 -9.51 9.24 4.77
C ASN A 237 -9.58 10.77 4.59
N GLU A 238 -8.73 11.50 5.29
CA GLU A 238 -8.58 12.93 5.10
C GLU A 238 -7.26 13.23 4.39
N LEU A 239 -7.32 13.91 3.26
CA LEU A 239 -6.16 14.48 2.59
C LEU A 239 -5.93 15.89 3.12
N LEU A 240 -4.72 16.17 3.60
CA LEU A 240 -4.27 17.49 3.98
C LEU A 240 -3.32 18.05 2.92
N ALA A 241 -3.45 19.33 2.64
CA ALA A 241 -2.44 20.11 1.95
C ALA A 241 -1.82 21.10 2.94
N LEU A 242 -0.50 21.00 3.10
CA LEU A 242 0.28 21.85 3.98
C LEU A 242 1.14 22.80 3.16
N ASP A 243 1.41 23.98 3.68
CA ASP A 243 2.45 24.84 3.15
C ASP A 243 3.82 24.21 3.41
N ALA A 244 4.60 23.99 2.37
CA ALA A 244 5.90 23.32 2.47
C ALA A 244 6.94 24.14 3.28
N ASN A 245 6.74 25.44 3.47
CA ASN A 245 7.67 26.29 4.21
C ASN A 245 7.34 26.40 5.70
N THR A 246 6.04 26.37 6.06
CA THR A 246 5.60 26.63 7.44
C THR A 246 4.95 25.43 8.11
N GLY A 247 4.45 24.45 7.35
CA GLY A 247 3.66 23.33 7.88
C GLY A 247 2.20 23.69 8.17
N ASP A 248 1.76 24.91 7.87
CA ASP A 248 0.39 25.32 8.07
C ASP A 248 -0.56 24.57 7.14
N VAL A 249 -1.72 24.14 7.66
CA VAL A 249 -2.76 23.50 6.86
C VAL A 249 -3.40 24.55 5.96
N LEU A 250 -3.27 24.38 4.65
CA LEU A 250 -3.88 25.26 3.65
C LEU A 250 -5.33 24.88 3.39
N TRP A 251 -5.60 23.59 3.27
CA TRP A 251 -6.94 23.03 3.08
C TRP A 251 -6.94 21.53 3.40
N THR A 252 -8.13 20.97 3.60
CA THR A 252 -8.33 19.53 3.77
C THR A 252 -9.49 19.06 2.90
N HIS A 253 -9.46 17.79 2.51
CA HIS A 253 -10.57 17.10 1.85
C HIS A 253 -10.76 15.74 2.49
N ARG A 254 -11.99 15.42 2.87
CA ARG A 254 -12.33 14.15 3.53
C ARG A 254 -13.29 13.33 2.68
N SER A 255 -12.98 12.05 2.50
CA SER A 255 -13.87 11.04 1.94
C SER A 255 -14.46 10.17 3.06
N ILE A 256 -15.31 9.21 2.67
CA ILE A 256 -15.92 8.27 3.60
C ILE A 256 -14.82 7.36 4.18
N ALA A 257 -14.74 7.30 5.51
CA ALA A 257 -13.83 6.39 6.19
C ALA A 257 -14.42 4.98 6.23
N GLU A 258 -13.66 4.00 5.76
CA GLU A 258 -14.02 2.58 5.81
C GLU A 258 -13.47 1.94 7.09
N THR A 259 -14.27 1.05 7.70
CA THR A 259 -13.87 0.32 8.92
C THR A 259 -12.87 -0.80 8.65
N ALA A 260 -12.81 -1.30 7.43
CA ALA A 260 -11.88 -2.32 6.98
C ALA A 260 -11.09 -1.82 5.77
N ARG A 261 -9.77 -1.81 5.86
CA ARG A 261 -8.88 -1.36 4.79
C ARG A 261 -7.61 -2.20 4.72
N ILE A 262 -6.93 -2.10 3.61
CA ILE A 262 -5.59 -2.68 3.44
C ILE A 262 -4.56 -1.75 4.11
N LEU A 263 -3.62 -2.32 4.85
CA LEU A 263 -2.52 -1.56 5.45
C LEU A 263 -1.43 -1.27 4.40
N THR A 264 -1.78 -0.46 3.42
CA THR A 264 -0.87 0.13 2.43
C THR A 264 -0.76 1.63 2.67
N SER A 265 0.14 2.27 1.97
CA SER A 265 0.40 3.71 2.10
C SER A 265 0.36 4.38 0.73
N PRO A 266 -0.79 4.35 0.01
CA PRO A 266 -0.87 4.98 -1.29
C PRO A 266 -0.71 6.49 -1.15
N SER A 267 0.20 7.05 -1.94
CA SER A 267 0.47 8.49 -1.96
C SER A 267 -0.43 9.18 -2.98
N PRO A 268 -0.90 10.41 -2.73
CA PRO A 268 -1.59 11.21 -3.74
C PRO A 268 -0.62 11.56 -4.88
N ALA A 269 -1.10 11.53 -6.13
CA ALA A 269 -0.30 11.95 -7.29
C ALA A 269 -0.60 13.41 -7.64
N VAL A 270 0.42 14.15 -8.09
CA VAL A 270 0.29 15.58 -8.39
C VAL A 270 0.88 15.91 -9.76
N LEU A 271 0.12 16.65 -10.55
CA LEU A 271 0.59 17.24 -11.81
C LEU A 271 0.06 18.68 -11.94
N GLY A 272 0.94 19.66 -11.83
CA GLY A 272 0.57 21.07 -11.87
C GLY A 272 -0.51 21.43 -10.86
N GLU A 273 -1.67 21.87 -11.31
CA GLU A 273 -2.77 22.29 -10.43
C GLU A 273 -3.70 21.15 -9.97
N VAL A 274 -3.43 19.90 -10.35
CA VAL A 274 -4.30 18.75 -10.04
C VAL A 274 -3.63 17.80 -9.08
N VAL A 275 -4.36 17.45 -8.01
CA VAL A 275 -4.01 16.38 -7.05
C VAL A 275 -5.00 15.24 -7.22
N ILE A 276 -4.50 14.05 -7.41
CA ILE A 276 -5.30 12.81 -7.48
C ILE A 276 -5.16 12.09 -6.15
N ALA A 277 -6.24 12.03 -5.39
CA ALA A 277 -6.30 11.44 -4.07
C ALA A 277 -6.96 10.05 -4.11
N PRO A 278 -6.25 8.98 -3.72
CA PRO A 278 -6.82 7.65 -3.54
C PRO A 278 -7.40 7.52 -2.12
N TYR A 279 -8.59 6.90 -2.00
CA TYR A 279 -9.25 6.68 -0.72
C TYR A 279 -9.57 5.19 -0.47
N SER A 280 -9.66 4.81 0.81
CA SER A 280 -9.98 3.44 1.20
C SER A 280 -11.43 3.04 0.89
N SER A 281 -12.31 4.01 0.63
CA SER A 281 -13.67 3.78 0.12
C SER A 281 -13.70 3.27 -1.32
N GLY A 282 -12.55 3.24 -2.02
CA GLY A 282 -12.47 3.00 -3.47
C GLY A 282 -12.73 4.25 -4.30
N GLU A 283 -12.92 5.38 -3.66
CA GLU A 283 -13.10 6.67 -4.33
C GLU A 283 -11.75 7.24 -4.78
N LEU A 284 -11.69 7.70 -6.01
CA LEU A 284 -10.58 8.44 -6.61
C LEU A 284 -11.07 9.86 -6.86
N VAL A 285 -10.42 10.85 -6.24
CA VAL A 285 -10.85 12.25 -6.32
C VAL A 285 -9.75 13.10 -6.91
N ALA A 286 -10.09 13.88 -7.93
CA ALA A 286 -9.23 14.95 -8.42
C ALA A 286 -9.59 16.26 -7.74
N LEU A 287 -8.58 16.90 -7.18
CA LEU A 287 -8.71 18.15 -6.44
C LEU A 287 -7.82 19.23 -7.04
N ARG A 288 -8.25 20.47 -6.93
CA ARG A 288 -7.39 21.60 -7.25
C ARG A 288 -6.33 21.77 -6.16
N ALA A 289 -5.07 21.69 -6.52
CA ALA A 289 -3.94 21.76 -5.59
C ALA A 289 -3.93 23.03 -4.74
N GLN A 290 -4.43 24.15 -5.28
CA GLN A 290 -4.41 25.44 -4.61
C GLN A 290 -5.37 25.52 -3.41
N ASN A 291 -6.55 24.91 -3.49
CA ASN A 291 -7.64 25.16 -2.53
C ASN A 291 -8.52 23.93 -2.19
N GLY A 292 -8.18 22.74 -2.67
CA GLY A 292 -8.92 21.53 -2.38
C GLY A 292 -10.30 21.40 -3.05
N THR A 293 -10.63 22.28 -4.01
CA THR A 293 -11.90 22.17 -4.73
C THR A 293 -11.92 20.91 -5.57
N VAL A 294 -12.97 20.09 -5.42
CA VAL A 294 -13.17 18.88 -6.22
C VAL A 294 -13.37 19.26 -7.68
N LEU A 295 -12.58 18.69 -8.56
CA LEU A 295 -12.68 18.81 -10.00
C LEU A 295 -13.57 17.71 -10.56
N TRP A 296 -13.31 16.48 -10.15
CA TRP A 296 -14.11 15.30 -10.45
C TRP A 296 -13.85 14.21 -9.40
N SER A 297 -14.75 13.23 -9.32
CA SER A 297 -14.56 12.01 -8.55
C SER A 297 -15.13 10.82 -9.30
N ASP A 298 -14.54 9.64 -9.07
CA ASP A 298 -15.01 8.37 -9.58
C ASP A 298 -14.76 7.28 -8.52
N SER A 299 -15.37 6.11 -8.68
CA SER A 299 -15.25 5.00 -7.75
C SER A 299 -14.75 3.74 -8.47
N LEU A 300 -13.65 3.18 -8.00
CA LEU A 300 -13.08 1.91 -8.48
C LEU A 300 -13.62 0.71 -7.68
N THR A 301 -14.85 0.80 -7.18
CA THR A 301 -15.50 -0.29 -6.47
C THR A 301 -16.01 -1.33 -7.45
N ARG A 302 -15.84 -2.62 -7.09
CA ARG A 302 -16.38 -3.71 -7.86
C ARG A 302 -17.48 -4.42 -7.06
N ALA A 303 -18.67 -4.46 -7.61
CA ALA A 303 -19.78 -5.22 -7.04
C ALA A 303 -19.65 -6.71 -7.39
N GLY A 304 -19.96 -7.61 -6.46
CA GLY A 304 -20.05 -9.05 -6.72
C GLY A 304 -18.90 -9.92 -6.23
N GLY A 305 -18.01 -9.39 -5.41
CA GLY A 305 -17.00 -10.22 -4.75
C GLY A 305 -17.62 -11.25 -3.80
N LEU A 306 -17.28 -12.53 -3.98
CA LEU A 306 -17.84 -13.65 -3.18
C LEU A 306 -17.04 -13.91 -1.90
N THR A 307 -15.94 -13.19 -1.68
CA THR A 307 -15.10 -13.33 -0.49
C THR A 307 -15.08 -12.04 0.32
N PRO A 308 -14.92 -12.09 1.65
CA PRO A 308 -14.77 -10.88 2.47
C PRO A 308 -13.63 -9.96 2.02
N LEU A 309 -12.54 -10.50 1.47
CA LEU A 309 -11.42 -9.71 0.95
C LEU A 309 -11.78 -8.95 -0.33
N SER A 310 -12.62 -9.52 -1.20
CA SER A 310 -13.06 -8.86 -2.43
C SER A 310 -14.08 -7.74 -2.19
N THR A 311 -14.57 -7.58 -0.96
CA THR A 311 -15.44 -6.46 -0.57
C THR A 311 -14.64 -5.25 -0.08
N ILE A 312 -13.32 -5.36 0.10
CA ILE A 312 -12.45 -4.23 0.44
C ILE A 312 -12.16 -3.45 -0.85
N ASN A 313 -12.78 -2.29 -0.98
CA ASN A 313 -12.70 -1.46 -2.18
C ASN A 313 -11.49 -0.51 -2.22
N ASP A 314 -10.62 -0.59 -1.24
CA ASP A 314 -9.48 0.30 -1.04
C ASP A 314 -8.65 0.50 -2.32
N ILE A 315 -8.40 1.76 -2.69
CA ILE A 315 -7.38 2.09 -3.67
C ILE A 315 -6.03 2.01 -2.95
N ALA A 316 -5.52 0.79 -2.88
CA ALA A 316 -4.32 0.46 -2.10
C ALA A 316 -3.01 0.80 -2.83
N ALA A 317 -3.09 1.11 -4.12
CA ALA A 317 -1.98 1.50 -4.97
C ALA A 317 -1.99 3.01 -5.23
N SER A 318 -0.82 3.65 -5.23
CA SER A 318 -0.71 5.06 -5.62
C SER A 318 -1.16 5.25 -7.07
N PRO A 319 -1.99 6.25 -7.37
CA PRO A 319 -2.34 6.60 -8.76
C PRO A 319 -1.11 7.12 -9.51
N VAL A 320 -1.09 6.93 -10.83
CA VAL A 320 0.00 7.38 -11.69
C VAL A 320 -0.53 8.35 -12.75
N ILE A 321 0.15 9.47 -12.94
CA ILE A 321 -0.24 10.49 -13.94
C ILE A 321 0.81 10.53 -15.04
N LEU A 322 0.38 10.37 -16.28
CA LEU A 322 1.26 10.59 -17.44
C LEU A 322 0.52 11.34 -18.55
N GLY A 323 0.98 12.54 -18.84
CA GLY A 323 0.31 13.42 -19.79
C GLY A 323 -1.07 13.81 -19.32
N ASP A 324 -2.09 13.57 -20.14
CA ASP A 324 -3.49 13.86 -19.83
C ASP A 324 -4.24 12.66 -19.20
N ALA A 325 -3.55 11.57 -18.85
CA ALA A 325 -4.18 10.37 -18.31
C ALA A 325 -3.74 10.07 -16.86
N VAL A 326 -4.71 9.63 -16.06
CA VAL A 326 -4.56 9.11 -14.69
C VAL A 326 -4.85 7.62 -14.71
N TYR A 327 -3.97 6.82 -14.12
CA TYR A 327 -4.13 5.37 -13.97
C TYR A 327 -4.27 5.04 -12.49
N ALA A 328 -5.35 4.36 -12.12
CA ALA A 328 -5.58 3.95 -10.74
C ALA A 328 -6.15 2.53 -10.68
N MET A 329 -5.86 1.86 -9.57
CA MET A 329 -6.22 0.46 -9.37
C MET A 329 -6.67 0.23 -7.93
N SER A 330 -7.82 -0.45 -7.76
CA SER A 330 -8.32 -0.87 -6.45
C SER A 330 -7.89 -2.28 -6.09
N HIS A 331 -7.91 -2.60 -4.80
CA HIS A 331 -7.73 -3.97 -4.32
C HIS A 331 -8.88 -4.89 -4.76
N SER A 332 -10.11 -4.38 -4.84
CA SER A 332 -11.31 -5.15 -5.20
C SER A 332 -11.33 -5.66 -6.64
N GLY A 333 -10.39 -5.23 -7.48
CA GLY A 333 -10.23 -5.78 -8.83
C GLY A 333 -10.71 -4.88 -9.95
N SER A 334 -10.67 -3.57 -9.80
CA SER A 334 -10.92 -2.61 -10.86
C SER A 334 -9.69 -1.73 -11.08
N MET A 335 -9.25 -1.63 -12.32
CA MET A 335 -8.23 -0.70 -12.79
C MET A 335 -8.81 0.12 -13.93
N ALA A 336 -8.60 1.43 -13.91
CA ALA A 336 -9.07 2.29 -14.97
C ALA A 336 -8.06 3.38 -15.32
N ALA A 337 -8.18 3.88 -16.56
CA ALA A 337 -7.58 5.12 -17.00
C ALA A 337 -8.64 6.20 -17.11
N PHE A 338 -8.28 7.42 -16.69
CA PHE A 338 -9.16 8.58 -16.70
C PHE A 338 -8.48 9.73 -17.43
N ASP A 339 -9.27 10.56 -18.10
CA ASP A 339 -8.82 11.88 -18.52
C ASP A 339 -8.65 12.78 -17.28
N ILE A 340 -7.47 13.36 -17.10
CA ILE A 340 -7.13 14.12 -15.88
C ILE A 340 -8.00 15.35 -15.65
N ARG A 341 -8.57 15.94 -16.72
CA ARG A 341 -9.34 17.18 -16.65
C ARG A 341 -10.83 16.94 -16.41
N SER A 342 -11.39 15.94 -17.10
CA SER A 342 -12.83 15.64 -17.07
C SER A 342 -13.19 14.54 -16.08
N GLY A 343 -12.26 13.63 -15.76
CA GLY A 343 -12.54 12.41 -15.00
C GLY A 343 -13.25 11.34 -15.81
N GLU A 344 -13.43 11.53 -17.13
CA GLU A 344 -14.01 10.51 -17.99
C GLU A 344 -13.13 9.28 -18.06
N ARG A 345 -13.74 8.08 -17.89
CA ARG A 345 -13.02 6.82 -18.05
C ARG A 345 -12.66 6.60 -19.51
N ILE A 346 -11.36 6.48 -19.79
CA ILE A 346 -10.83 6.14 -21.12
C ILE A 346 -11.01 4.64 -21.35
N TRP A 347 -10.67 3.83 -20.36
CA TRP A 347 -10.86 2.38 -20.34
C TRP A 347 -10.89 1.85 -18.92
N GLU A 348 -11.39 0.61 -18.77
CA GLU A 348 -11.40 -0.15 -17.51
C GLU A 348 -11.00 -1.59 -17.76
N GLN A 349 -10.25 -2.21 -16.81
CA GLN A 349 -9.87 -3.60 -16.83
C GLN A 349 -10.12 -4.26 -15.45
N PRO A 350 -10.49 -5.54 -15.42
CA PRO A 350 -10.72 -6.30 -14.19
C PRO A 350 -9.38 -6.70 -13.53
N ALA A 351 -8.60 -5.72 -13.08
CA ALA A 351 -7.31 -5.90 -12.44
C ALA A 351 -7.29 -5.25 -11.05
N GLY A 352 -6.92 -6.01 -10.04
CA GLY A 352 -6.69 -5.49 -8.68
C GLY A 352 -5.23 -5.63 -8.30
N GLY A 353 -4.72 -4.68 -7.53
CA GLY A 353 -3.33 -4.70 -7.07
C GLY A 353 -3.06 -3.81 -5.87
N LEU A 354 -1.86 -3.94 -5.32
CA LEU A 354 -1.40 -3.19 -4.14
C LEU A 354 -0.28 -2.20 -4.45
N ASN A 355 0.33 -2.32 -5.62
CA ASN A 355 1.45 -1.49 -6.04
C ASN A 355 1.06 -0.62 -7.22
N ALA A 356 1.59 0.59 -7.27
CA ALA A 356 1.40 1.48 -8.41
C ALA A 356 1.84 0.80 -9.72
N PRO A 357 1.08 0.93 -10.81
CA PRO A 357 1.51 0.44 -12.10
C PRO A 357 2.76 1.19 -12.58
N THR A 358 3.70 0.46 -13.15
CA THR A 358 4.90 1.06 -13.75
C THR A 358 4.63 1.38 -15.21
N ILE A 359 4.90 2.62 -15.63
CA ILE A 359 4.73 3.03 -17.03
C ILE A 359 6.09 2.96 -17.73
N ALA A 360 6.11 2.37 -18.93
CA ALA A 360 7.27 2.44 -19.82
C ALA A 360 6.80 2.60 -21.28
N GLY A 361 6.94 3.81 -21.81
CA GLY A 361 6.45 4.17 -23.15
C GLY A 361 4.93 4.05 -23.24
N ASP A 362 4.47 3.18 -24.13
CA ASP A 362 3.03 2.96 -24.40
C ASP A 362 2.42 1.87 -23.54
N PHE A 363 3.15 1.33 -22.56
CA PHE A 363 2.69 0.20 -21.75
C PHE A 363 2.71 0.49 -20.25
N LEU A 364 1.74 -0.13 -19.57
CA LEU A 364 1.65 -0.26 -18.13
C LEU A 364 2.05 -1.68 -17.73
N PHE A 365 2.87 -1.80 -16.72
CA PHE A 365 3.23 -3.08 -16.09
C PHE A 365 2.72 -3.10 -14.66
N LEU A 366 1.98 -4.12 -14.30
CA LEU A 366 1.41 -4.26 -12.96
C LEU A 366 1.48 -5.70 -12.47
N THR A 367 1.51 -5.84 -11.16
CA THR A 367 1.35 -7.13 -10.48
C THR A 367 -0.04 -7.16 -9.84
N THR A 368 -0.84 -8.18 -10.21
CA THR A 368 -2.20 -8.33 -9.67
C THR A 368 -2.20 -9.00 -8.30
N VAL A 369 -3.32 -8.91 -7.58
CA VAL A 369 -3.55 -9.65 -6.32
C VAL A 369 -3.53 -11.17 -6.52
N ASN A 370 -3.65 -11.64 -7.75
CA ASN A 370 -3.56 -13.06 -8.14
C ASN A 370 -2.11 -13.49 -8.45
N ALA A 371 -1.12 -12.66 -8.16
CA ALA A 371 0.29 -12.87 -8.47
C ALA A 371 0.58 -13.00 -9.98
N GLU A 372 -0.18 -12.30 -10.81
CA GLU A 372 0.04 -12.21 -12.25
C GLU A 372 0.84 -10.95 -12.56
N LEU A 373 1.81 -11.04 -13.45
CA LEU A 373 2.46 -9.89 -14.07
C LEU A 373 1.79 -9.62 -15.42
N VAL A 374 1.35 -8.40 -15.64
CA VAL A 374 0.52 -8.01 -16.79
C VAL A 374 1.13 -6.81 -17.50
N ALA A 375 1.11 -6.84 -18.83
CA ALA A 375 1.38 -5.66 -19.65
C ALA A 375 0.11 -5.21 -20.37
N ILE A 376 -0.25 -3.94 -20.15
CA ILE A 376 -1.44 -3.30 -20.71
C ILE A 376 -0.99 -2.13 -21.58
N GLU A 377 -1.59 -1.97 -22.75
CA GLU A 377 -1.39 -0.78 -23.57
C GLU A 377 -2.13 0.41 -22.91
N ARG A 378 -1.39 1.45 -22.56
CA ARG A 378 -1.90 2.53 -21.70
C ARG A 378 -3.03 3.36 -22.32
N ASN A 379 -3.11 3.45 -23.66
CA ASN A 379 -4.09 4.28 -24.34
C ASN A 379 -5.43 3.57 -24.56
N THR A 380 -5.41 2.24 -24.70
CA THR A 380 -6.58 1.43 -25.05
C THR A 380 -7.05 0.50 -23.93
N GLY A 381 -6.18 0.22 -22.95
CA GLY A 381 -6.42 -0.79 -21.93
C GLY A 381 -6.21 -2.23 -22.41
N ALA A 382 -5.79 -2.46 -23.66
CA ALA A 382 -5.63 -3.79 -24.21
C ALA A 382 -4.50 -4.55 -23.50
N VAL A 383 -4.83 -5.75 -22.99
CA VAL A 383 -3.86 -6.64 -22.36
C VAL A 383 -3.02 -7.33 -23.43
N ARG A 384 -1.72 -7.07 -23.45
CA ARG A 384 -0.78 -7.60 -24.45
C ARG A 384 -0.20 -8.95 -24.06
N TRP A 385 0.07 -9.14 -22.78
CA TRP A 385 0.44 -10.42 -22.21
C TRP A 385 0.17 -10.47 -20.70
N LEU A 386 0.04 -11.67 -20.18
CA LEU A 386 -0.16 -12.01 -18.79
C LEU A 386 0.67 -13.25 -18.49
N THR A 387 1.38 -13.28 -17.35
CA THR A 387 2.13 -14.43 -16.86
C THR A 387 2.01 -14.54 -15.35
N GLN A 388 2.05 -15.78 -14.84
CA GLN A 388 2.12 -16.12 -13.41
C GLN A 388 3.52 -16.54 -13.02
#